data_63b00640d4efb5eac0d3a15e40b5aa07
#
_entry.id   63b00640d4efb5eac0d3a15e40b5aa07
#
_cell.length_a   1.000
_cell.length_b   1.000
_cell.length_c   1.000
_cell.angle_alpha   90.00
_cell.angle_beta   90.00
_cell.angle_gamma   90.00
#
_symmetry.space_group_name_H-M   'P 1'
#
loop_
_entity.id
_entity.type
_entity.pdbx_description
1 polymer ?
#
loop_
_entity_poly.entity_id
_entity_poly.type
_entity_poly.pdbx_seq_one_letter_code
_entity_poly.pdbx_strand_id
1 'polypeptide(L)'
;MPYFVPKLTDFSPAALKSATREVLSALDQESSAVASENDLKAFRDRWMARKNGILTQLNDLWLKASPKDAKRDVGQRVNEVKTKVEQTIEATLARIQSGSSSGKLTAERLDITLPGIRRPIGAEHPVIKTMNEMIGVFRNLGYSVEEGPEIETDFYNFEALNFPPNHPARDTQDTLFIAGQESKPPRDRLLLRTHTSPVQIRTMQKMKPPVRVVCPGKVHRNDALDATHSPIFHQIEGLAVDTNITFCDLKGTLDHAMKAMFGSSVKTRFYPSFFPFTEPSADVQISCIFCDGKGTRDGAPCRNCKASGWIELLGCGMVDPNVYGFVDYDATKVSGFAFGMGVERIAILKYGVDDIQLFFQGDVRFLEQFG
;
A
#
# COMPACT_ATOMS: atom_id res chain seq x y z
N MET A 1 57.29 32.75 5.00
CA MET A 1 56.81 34.13 4.81
C MET A 1 56.28 34.26 3.39
N PRO A 2 55.27 35.07 3.11
CA PRO A 2 54.72 35.24 1.76
C PRO A 2 55.78 35.91 0.88
N TYR A 3 55.98 35.41 -0.33
CA TYR A 3 56.92 35.93 -1.31
C TYR A 3 56.51 37.32 -1.81
N PHE A 4 57.42 38.20 -1.97
CA PHE A 4 57.28 39.54 -2.56
C PHE A 4 58.23 39.70 -3.73
N VAL A 5 57.73 40.23 -4.85
CA VAL A 5 58.51 40.43 -6.05
C VAL A 5 59.55 41.56 -5.83
N PRO A 6 60.89 41.27 -5.89
CA PRO A 6 61.86 42.27 -5.74
C PRO A 6 61.93 43.17 -6.99
N LYS A 7 62.28 44.44 -6.79
CA LYS A 7 62.59 45.36 -7.89
C LYS A 7 63.99 45.07 -8.41
N LEU A 8 64.09 44.70 -9.69
CA LEU A 8 65.40 44.45 -10.30
C LEU A 8 66.10 45.76 -10.64
N THR A 9 67.37 45.77 -10.34
CA THR A 9 68.30 46.86 -10.71
C THR A 9 69.29 46.40 -11.78
N ASP A 10 69.56 45.11 -11.88
CA ASP A 10 70.32 44.43 -12.91
C ASP A 10 69.50 43.53 -13.77
N PHE A 11 69.52 43.74 -15.08
CA PHE A 11 68.77 42.96 -16.08
C PHE A 11 69.70 42.05 -16.91
N SER A 12 70.89 41.73 -16.38
CA SER A 12 71.77 40.76 -17.04
C SER A 12 71.12 39.36 -17.08
N PRO A 13 71.48 38.51 -18.07
CA PRO A 13 70.89 37.14 -18.18
C PRO A 13 71.09 36.28 -16.93
N ALA A 14 72.21 36.52 -16.17
CA ALA A 14 72.53 35.80 -14.95
C ALA A 14 71.61 36.26 -13.80
N ALA A 15 71.40 37.58 -13.62
CA ALA A 15 70.50 38.13 -12.62
C ALA A 15 69.03 37.74 -12.86
N LEU A 16 68.59 37.83 -14.11
CA LEU A 16 67.23 37.40 -14.49
C LEU A 16 66.98 35.88 -14.23
N LYS A 17 67.98 35.05 -14.51
CA LYS A 17 67.90 33.62 -14.24
C LYS A 17 67.80 33.31 -12.74
N SER A 18 68.57 34.05 -11.90
CA SER A 18 68.52 33.90 -10.45
C SER A 18 67.16 34.34 -9.89
N ALA A 19 66.66 35.52 -10.28
CA ALA A 19 65.39 36.06 -9.85
C ALA A 19 64.20 35.16 -10.28
N THR A 20 64.24 34.65 -11.51
CA THR A 20 63.23 33.70 -12.00
C THR A 20 63.25 32.44 -11.16
N ARG A 21 64.37 31.88 -10.78
CA ARG A 21 64.49 30.69 -9.92
C ARG A 21 63.87 30.94 -8.54
N GLU A 22 64.11 32.13 -7.95
CA GLU A 22 63.50 32.47 -6.66
C GLU A 22 61.95 32.54 -6.72
N VAL A 23 61.39 33.14 -7.79
CA VAL A 23 59.95 33.17 -8.02
C VAL A 23 59.38 31.76 -8.15
N LEU A 24 59.99 30.87 -8.95
CA LEU A 24 59.56 29.50 -9.13
C LEU A 24 59.66 28.66 -7.86
N SER A 25 60.79 28.90 -7.07
CA SER A 25 60.92 28.25 -5.76
C SER A 25 59.80 28.66 -4.78
N ALA A 26 59.40 29.91 -4.77
CA ALA A 26 58.30 30.42 -3.97
C ALA A 26 56.95 29.86 -4.42
N LEU A 27 56.76 29.71 -5.73
CA LEU A 27 55.57 29.07 -6.30
C LEU A 27 55.43 27.61 -5.83
N ASP A 28 56.51 26.84 -5.89
CA ASP A 28 56.54 25.45 -5.47
C ASP A 28 56.29 25.30 -3.95
N GLN A 29 56.90 26.19 -3.12
CA GLN A 29 56.62 26.19 -1.68
C GLN A 29 55.18 26.54 -1.33
N GLU A 30 54.62 27.60 -1.94
CA GLU A 30 53.24 28.02 -1.66
C GLU A 30 52.23 27.00 -2.18
N SER A 31 52.48 26.37 -3.34
CA SER A 31 51.60 25.33 -3.89
C SER A 31 51.59 24.06 -3.06
N SER A 32 52.72 23.70 -2.42
CA SER A 32 52.77 22.51 -1.55
C SER A 32 51.98 22.67 -0.26
N ALA A 33 51.75 23.89 0.21
CA ALA A 33 50.97 24.20 1.40
C ALA A 33 49.45 24.23 1.15
N VAL A 34 48.99 24.19 -0.10
CA VAL A 34 47.55 24.19 -0.47
C VAL A 34 46.96 22.84 -0.18
N ALA A 35 46.02 22.77 0.76
CA ALA A 35 45.35 21.52 1.19
C ALA A 35 43.86 21.44 0.86
N SER A 36 43.18 22.56 0.64
CA SER A 36 41.75 22.63 0.37
C SER A 36 41.38 23.45 -0.87
N GLU A 37 40.17 23.37 -1.35
CA GLU A 37 39.68 24.21 -2.46
C GLU A 37 39.69 25.71 -2.11
N ASN A 38 39.45 26.06 -0.84
CA ASN A 38 39.52 27.45 -0.38
C ASN A 38 40.95 27.96 -0.40
N ASP A 39 41.92 27.13 -0.01
CA ASP A 39 43.35 27.48 -0.08
C ASP A 39 43.78 27.63 -1.53
N LEU A 40 43.27 26.77 -2.44
CA LEU A 40 43.59 26.87 -3.86
C LEU A 40 43.05 28.18 -4.46
N LYS A 41 41.85 28.60 -4.07
CA LYS A 41 41.29 29.89 -4.48
C LYS A 41 42.16 31.06 -4.00
N ALA A 42 42.54 31.04 -2.74
CA ALA A 42 43.43 32.07 -2.16
C ALA A 42 44.81 32.10 -2.85
N PHE A 43 45.40 30.93 -3.13
CA PHE A 43 46.65 30.78 -3.89
C PHE A 43 46.54 31.34 -5.31
N ARG A 44 45.48 30.97 -6.05
CA ARG A 44 45.18 31.48 -7.39
C ARG A 44 45.02 33.01 -7.40
N ASP A 45 44.26 33.56 -6.47
CA ASP A 45 44.04 35.01 -6.37
C ASP A 45 45.36 35.73 -6.06
N ARG A 46 46.18 35.17 -5.19
CA ARG A 46 47.50 35.74 -4.87
C ARG A 46 48.44 35.80 -6.07
N TRP A 47 48.47 34.76 -6.91
CA TRP A 47 49.40 34.68 -8.04
C TRP A 47 48.85 35.33 -9.31
N MET A 48 47.55 35.25 -9.58
CA MET A 48 46.94 35.66 -10.85
C MET A 48 46.01 36.89 -10.76
N ALA A 49 45.81 37.49 -9.58
CA ALA A 49 44.90 38.63 -9.47
C ALA A 49 45.33 39.79 -10.37
N ARG A 50 44.35 40.46 -10.99
CA ARG A 50 44.56 41.60 -11.89
C ARG A 50 45.13 42.82 -11.14
N LYS A 51 44.87 42.97 -9.85
CA LYS A 51 45.43 43.99 -8.98
C LYS A 51 46.26 43.30 -7.90
N ASN A 52 47.52 43.67 -7.77
CA ASN A 52 48.45 43.17 -6.76
C ASN A 52 48.85 41.69 -6.83
N GLY A 53 48.46 40.94 -7.85
CA GLY A 53 48.93 39.56 -8.06
C GLY A 53 50.40 39.51 -8.39
N ILE A 54 51.06 38.41 -8.02
CA ILE A 54 52.52 38.26 -8.25
C ILE A 54 52.89 38.41 -9.74
N LEU A 55 52.08 37.82 -10.65
CA LEU A 55 52.29 37.98 -12.10
C LEU A 55 52.07 39.41 -12.57
N THR A 56 51.18 40.17 -11.95
CA THR A 56 50.98 41.58 -12.26
C THR A 56 52.17 42.39 -11.75
N GLN A 57 52.67 42.08 -10.54
CA GLN A 57 53.89 42.73 -9.99
C GLN A 57 55.14 42.44 -10.83
N LEU A 58 55.30 41.21 -11.34
CA LEU A 58 56.38 40.85 -12.27
C LEU A 58 56.28 41.68 -13.57
N ASN A 59 55.10 41.87 -14.12
CA ASN A 59 54.96 42.75 -15.28
C ASN A 59 55.27 44.19 -14.99
N ASP A 60 54.90 44.73 -13.84
CA ASP A 60 55.09 46.12 -13.50
C ASP A 60 56.56 46.41 -13.08
N LEU A 61 57.14 45.54 -12.24
CA LEU A 61 58.47 45.79 -11.64
C LEU A 61 59.58 45.26 -12.52
N TRP A 62 59.36 44.26 -13.40
CA TRP A 62 60.41 43.71 -14.26
C TRP A 62 60.22 44.13 -15.72
N LEU A 63 59.06 43.84 -16.35
CA LEU A 63 58.90 44.08 -17.78
C LEU A 63 58.74 45.57 -18.12
N LYS A 64 57.92 46.32 -17.36
CA LYS A 64 57.79 47.76 -17.60
C LYS A 64 59.04 48.59 -17.17
N ALA A 65 59.73 48.11 -16.14
CA ALA A 65 60.93 48.79 -15.64
C ALA A 65 62.22 48.44 -16.41
N SER A 66 62.22 47.45 -17.30
CA SER A 66 63.37 46.98 -18.04
C SER A 66 63.77 47.95 -19.17
N PRO A 67 65.08 48.13 -19.43
CA PRO A 67 65.62 48.90 -20.58
C PRO A 67 65.25 48.23 -21.90
N LYS A 68 65.20 48.99 -22.99
CA LYS A 68 64.72 48.49 -24.32
C LYS A 68 65.48 47.25 -24.78
N ASP A 69 66.76 47.13 -24.52
CA ASP A 69 67.60 46.00 -24.96
C ASP A 69 67.34 44.71 -24.19
N ALA A 70 66.92 44.76 -22.93
CA ALA A 70 66.63 43.62 -22.09
C ALA A 70 65.11 43.19 -22.13
N LYS A 71 64.27 44.00 -22.75
CA LYS A 71 62.79 43.83 -22.70
C LYS A 71 62.34 42.51 -23.25
N ARG A 72 62.99 41.99 -24.28
CA ARG A 72 62.66 40.70 -24.89
C ARG A 72 62.99 39.54 -23.94
N ASP A 73 64.17 39.57 -23.31
CA ASP A 73 64.58 38.50 -22.40
C ASP A 73 63.75 38.49 -21.10
N VAL A 74 63.41 39.65 -20.55
CA VAL A 74 62.54 39.82 -19.42
C VAL A 74 61.15 39.32 -19.76
N GLY A 75 60.62 39.67 -20.96
CA GLY A 75 59.29 39.17 -21.43
C GLY A 75 59.27 37.65 -21.55
N GLN A 76 60.30 37.02 -22.04
CA GLN A 76 60.43 35.58 -22.11
C GLN A 76 60.34 34.92 -20.70
N ARG A 77 61.10 35.47 -19.73
CA ARG A 77 61.13 34.97 -18.35
C ARG A 77 59.79 35.16 -17.63
N VAL A 78 59.17 36.32 -17.80
CA VAL A 78 57.80 36.55 -17.22
C VAL A 78 56.79 35.59 -17.81
N ASN A 79 56.85 35.29 -19.12
CA ASN A 79 55.99 34.34 -19.74
C ASN A 79 56.22 32.87 -19.29
N GLU A 80 57.52 32.51 -19.08
CA GLU A 80 57.92 31.23 -18.50
C GLU A 80 57.29 31.05 -17.10
N VAL A 81 57.42 32.07 -16.23
CA VAL A 81 56.76 32.02 -14.90
C VAL A 81 55.25 31.92 -15.01
N LYS A 82 54.59 32.67 -15.92
CA LYS A 82 53.16 32.63 -16.10
C LYS A 82 52.71 31.23 -16.47
N THR A 83 53.34 30.60 -17.47
CA THR A 83 52.98 29.22 -17.89
C THR A 83 53.18 28.24 -16.73
N LYS A 84 54.24 28.40 -15.94
CA LYS A 84 54.49 27.51 -14.81
C LYS A 84 53.46 27.69 -13.69
N VAL A 85 53.00 28.92 -13.43
CA VAL A 85 51.93 29.22 -12.46
C VAL A 85 50.62 28.54 -12.88
N GLU A 86 50.25 28.65 -14.17
CA GLU A 86 49.03 28.01 -14.71
C GLU A 86 49.08 26.47 -14.55
N GLN A 87 50.22 25.86 -14.95
CA GLN A 87 50.43 24.41 -14.78
C GLN A 87 50.39 23.96 -13.31
N THR A 88 50.99 24.75 -12.42
CA THR A 88 51.01 24.42 -10.98
C THR A 88 49.61 24.48 -10.36
N ILE A 89 48.81 25.45 -10.76
CA ILE A 89 47.39 25.55 -10.30
C ILE A 89 46.57 24.34 -10.76
N GLU A 90 46.71 23.93 -12.05
CA GLU A 90 46.01 22.74 -12.58
C GLU A 90 46.45 21.46 -11.88
N ALA A 91 47.74 21.27 -11.67
CA ALA A 91 48.30 20.11 -10.96
C ALA A 91 47.83 20.07 -9.48
N THR A 92 47.75 21.23 -8.84
CA THR A 92 47.27 21.32 -7.45
C THR A 92 45.77 21.03 -7.35
N LEU A 93 44.98 21.49 -8.31
CA LEU A 93 43.57 21.17 -8.41
C LEU A 93 43.35 19.65 -8.56
N ALA A 94 44.08 19.03 -9.48
CA ALA A 94 44.01 17.58 -9.70
C ALA A 94 44.41 16.79 -8.43
N ARG A 95 45.42 17.25 -7.71
CA ARG A 95 45.86 16.65 -6.43
C ARG A 95 44.77 16.73 -5.36
N ILE A 96 44.09 17.86 -5.21
CA ILE A 96 42.99 18.03 -4.24
C ILE A 96 41.82 17.15 -4.61
N GLN A 97 41.45 17.09 -5.90
CA GLN A 97 40.35 16.26 -6.37
C GLN A 97 40.61 14.76 -6.21
N SER A 98 41.83 14.29 -6.49
CA SER A 98 42.23 12.92 -6.28
C SER A 98 42.33 12.53 -4.81
N GLY A 99 42.76 13.44 -3.95
CA GLY A 99 42.86 13.23 -2.51
C GLY A 99 41.49 13.20 -1.81
N SER A 100 40.51 13.97 -2.29
CA SER A 100 39.17 14.00 -1.69
C SER A 100 38.34 12.77 -2.00
N SER A 101 38.60 12.07 -3.11
CA SER A 101 37.87 10.85 -3.47
C SER A 101 38.29 9.62 -2.67
N SER A 102 39.54 9.49 -2.28
CA SER A 102 40.01 8.33 -1.50
C SER A 102 39.67 8.43 0.00
N GLY A 103 39.58 9.64 0.55
CA GLY A 103 39.20 9.85 1.95
C GLY A 103 37.69 9.67 2.21
N LYS A 104 36.83 10.06 1.27
CA LYS A 104 35.37 9.83 1.38
C LYS A 104 34.96 8.36 1.28
N LEU A 105 35.62 7.63 0.37
CA LEU A 105 35.34 6.20 0.20
C LEU A 105 35.72 5.33 1.40
N THR A 106 36.67 5.76 2.22
CA THR A 106 37.08 5.04 3.44
C THR A 106 36.22 5.40 4.64
N ALA A 107 35.63 6.62 4.69
CA ALA A 107 34.73 7.05 5.78
C ALA A 107 33.28 6.53 5.63
N GLU A 108 32.87 6.19 4.41
CA GLU A 108 31.51 5.69 4.08
C GLU A 108 31.49 4.18 3.78
N ARG A 109 32.44 3.41 4.27
CA ARG A 109 32.36 1.94 4.19
C ARG A 109 31.25 1.46 5.11
N LEU A 110 30.02 1.42 4.56
CA LEU A 110 28.90 0.76 5.18
C LEU A 110 29.19 -0.75 5.23
N ASP A 111 29.11 -1.31 6.41
CA ASP A 111 29.16 -2.76 6.57
C ASP A 111 27.83 -3.35 6.05
N ILE A 112 27.87 -3.84 4.82
CA ILE A 112 26.70 -4.46 4.17
C ILE A 112 26.35 -5.84 4.75
N THR A 113 27.14 -6.38 5.67
CA THR A 113 26.83 -7.62 6.38
C THR A 113 25.90 -7.39 7.56
N LEU A 114 25.78 -6.13 8.02
CA LEU A 114 24.81 -5.78 9.05
C LEU A 114 23.40 -5.74 8.44
N PRO A 115 22.38 -6.35 9.11
CA PRO A 115 21.03 -6.24 8.66
C PRO A 115 20.58 -4.78 8.65
N GLY A 116 20.08 -4.30 7.50
CA GLY A 116 19.51 -2.96 7.40
C GLY A 116 18.26 -2.82 8.28
N ILE A 117 17.86 -1.57 8.54
CA ILE A 117 16.59 -1.28 9.22
C ILE A 117 15.46 -1.78 8.33
N ARG A 118 14.84 -2.88 8.73
CA ARG A 118 13.60 -3.36 8.11
C ARG A 118 12.46 -2.50 8.64
N ARG A 119 11.88 -1.68 7.80
CA ARG A 119 10.62 -1.02 8.12
C ARG A 119 9.54 -2.09 8.11
N PRO A 120 8.71 -2.20 9.16
CA PRO A 120 7.58 -3.11 9.13
C PRO A 120 6.66 -2.74 7.96
N ILE A 121 6.35 -3.71 7.14
CA ILE A 121 5.30 -3.58 6.13
C ILE A 121 3.99 -3.71 6.90
N GLY A 122 3.03 -2.79 6.69
CA GLY A 122 1.74 -2.87 7.35
C GLY A 122 1.01 -4.17 6.98
N ALA A 123 0.15 -4.64 7.88
CA ALA A 123 -0.68 -5.82 7.66
C ALA A 123 -1.99 -5.43 6.97
N GLU A 124 -2.47 -6.26 6.04
CA GLU A 124 -3.84 -6.16 5.55
C GLU A 124 -4.80 -6.53 6.68
N HIS A 125 -5.86 -5.73 6.86
CA HIS A 125 -6.84 -6.01 7.91
C HIS A 125 -7.46 -7.40 7.73
N PRO A 126 -7.51 -8.26 8.78
CA PRO A 126 -7.89 -9.67 8.63
C PRO A 126 -9.28 -9.89 8.04
N VAL A 127 -10.25 -9.00 8.30
CA VAL A 127 -11.58 -9.05 7.68
C VAL A 127 -11.50 -8.78 6.18
N ILE A 128 -10.72 -7.78 5.76
CA ILE A 128 -10.55 -7.46 4.34
C ILE A 128 -9.80 -8.59 3.62
N LYS A 129 -8.75 -9.12 4.22
CA LYS A 129 -8.02 -10.29 3.71
C LYS A 129 -8.94 -11.49 3.51
N THR A 130 -9.79 -11.79 4.52
CA THR A 130 -10.80 -12.86 4.43
C THR A 130 -11.80 -12.60 3.32
N MET A 131 -12.32 -11.37 3.21
CA MET A 131 -13.26 -10.99 2.16
C MET A 131 -12.65 -11.15 0.76
N ASN A 132 -11.40 -10.71 0.56
CA ASN A 132 -10.68 -10.87 -0.70
C ASN A 132 -10.46 -12.35 -1.07
N GLU A 133 -10.15 -13.19 -0.10
CA GLU A 133 -10.03 -14.65 -0.31
C GLU A 133 -11.38 -15.26 -0.71
N MET A 134 -12.48 -14.92 -0.03
CA MET A 134 -13.83 -15.37 -0.38
C MET A 134 -14.20 -14.96 -1.81
N ILE A 135 -13.95 -13.68 -2.17
CA ILE A 135 -14.15 -13.17 -3.52
C ILE A 135 -13.32 -14.00 -4.52
N GLY A 136 -12.06 -14.29 -4.20
CA GLY A 136 -11.18 -15.12 -5.03
C GLY A 136 -11.73 -16.51 -5.30
N VAL A 137 -12.29 -17.17 -4.28
CA VAL A 137 -12.94 -18.48 -4.41
C VAL A 137 -14.12 -18.42 -5.39
N PHE A 138 -15.01 -17.44 -5.24
CA PHE A 138 -16.17 -17.32 -6.13
C PHE A 138 -15.80 -16.85 -7.54
N ARG A 139 -14.80 -15.99 -7.70
CA ARG A 139 -14.27 -15.65 -9.04
C ARG A 139 -13.77 -16.87 -9.79
N ASN A 140 -13.09 -17.78 -9.10
CA ASN A 140 -12.65 -19.06 -9.70
C ASN A 140 -13.82 -19.97 -10.11
N LEU A 141 -15.01 -19.79 -9.52
CA LEU A 141 -16.24 -20.45 -9.90
C LEU A 141 -17.04 -19.69 -10.99
N GLY A 142 -16.47 -18.59 -11.53
CA GLY A 142 -17.09 -17.82 -12.60
C GLY A 142 -18.06 -16.73 -12.13
N TYR A 143 -18.00 -16.30 -10.87
CA TYR A 143 -18.79 -15.18 -10.36
C TYR A 143 -18.08 -13.86 -10.61
N SER A 144 -18.82 -12.84 -11.03
CA SER A 144 -18.38 -11.44 -11.01
C SER A 144 -18.65 -10.79 -9.65
N VAL A 145 -17.99 -9.67 -9.39
CA VAL A 145 -18.21 -8.89 -8.17
C VAL A 145 -19.06 -7.68 -8.51
N GLU A 146 -20.15 -7.49 -7.77
CA GLU A 146 -21.03 -6.34 -7.91
C GLU A 146 -21.13 -5.61 -6.57
N GLU A 147 -21.08 -4.27 -6.65
CA GLU A 147 -21.17 -3.40 -5.49
C GLU A 147 -22.41 -2.50 -5.58
N GLY A 148 -22.87 -2.05 -4.42
CA GLY A 148 -24.02 -1.15 -4.32
C GLY A 148 -23.95 -0.23 -3.12
N PRO A 149 -24.87 0.74 -3.03
CA PRO A 149 -24.86 1.75 -1.98
C PRO A 149 -25.15 1.15 -0.60
N GLU A 150 -24.55 1.73 0.46
CA GLU A 150 -24.83 1.38 1.85
C GLU A 150 -26.17 1.98 2.32
N ILE A 151 -26.58 3.14 1.77
CA ILE A 151 -27.87 3.74 2.01
C ILE A 151 -28.82 3.29 0.89
N GLU A 152 -29.86 2.56 1.28
CA GLU A 152 -30.81 1.97 0.37
C GLU A 152 -32.25 2.42 0.67
N THR A 153 -33.15 2.22 -0.29
CA THR A 153 -34.56 2.34 -0.02
C THR A 153 -35.12 1.06 0.60
N ASP A 154 -36.18 1.18 1.37
CA ASP A 154 -36.95 0.04 1.88
C ASP A 154 -37.38 -0.92 0.76
N PHE A 155 -37.69 -0.39 -0.43
CA PHE A 155 -38.01 -1.20 -1.60
C PHE A 155 -36.91 -2.23 -1.90
N TYR A 156 -35.65 -1.81 -2.02
CA TYR A 156 -34.56 -2.73 -2.33
C TYR A 156 -34.17 -3.62 -1.16
N ASN A 157 -34.27 -3.09 0.07
CA ASN A 157 -33.84 -3.84 1.26
C ASN A 157 -34.86 -4.87 1.72
N PHE A 158 -36.16 -4.66 1.43
CA PHE A 158 -37.23 -5.52 1.92
C PHE A 158 -38.29 -5.91 0.85
N GLU A 159 -38.94 -4.93 0.23
CA GLU A 159 -40.10 -5.21 -0.63
C GLU A 159 -39.72 -6.11 -1.82
N ALA A 160 -38.66 -5.75 -2.55
CA ALA A 160 -38.21 -6.54 -3.70
C ALA A 160 -37.62 -7.92 -3.33
N LEU A 161 -37.37 -8.14 -2.05
CA LEU A 161 -36.93 -9.41 -1.46
C LEU A 161 -38.10 -10.19 -0.84
N ASN A 162 -39.33 -9.93 -1.29
CA ASN A 162 -40.52 -10.63 -0.85
C ASN A 162 -40.83 -10.45 0.66
N PHE A 163 -40.38 -9.34 1.28
CA PHE A 163 -40.79 -8.97 2.63
C PHE A 163 -42.04 -8.06 2.57
N PRO A 164 -43.25 -8.56 2.88
CA PRO A 164 -44.43 -7.71 2.95
C PRO A 164 -44.32 -6.70 4.13
N PRO A 165 -45.08 -5.58 4.09
CA PRO A 165 -44.92 -4.47 5.05
C PRO A 165 -45.04 -4.88 6.52
N ASN A 166 -45.84 -5.86 6.87
CA ASN A 166 -46.08 -6.31 8.25
C ASN A 166 -45.55 -7.73 8.51
N HIS A 167 -44.52 -8.17 7.78
CA HIS A 167 -43.96 -9.50 7.97
C HIS A 167 -43.10 -9.58 9.23
N PRO A 168 -43.29 -10.58 10.12
CA PRO A 168 -42.52 -10.68 11.39
C PRO A 168 -41.00 -10.70 11.18
N ALA A 169 -40.50 -11.31 10.10
CA ALA A 169 -39.08 -11.34 9.80
C ALA A 169 -38.52 -9.94 9.46
N ARG A 170 -39.40 -8.97 9.09
CA ARG A 170 -38.98 -7.57 8.85
C ARG A 170 -38.79 -6.81 10.18
N ASP A 171 -39.60 -7.11 11.17
CA ASP A 171 -39.52 -6.52 12.52
C ASP A 171 -38.30 -7.06 13.29
N THR A 172 -37.86 -8.26 13.00
CA THR A 172 -36.65 -8.88 13.61
C THR A 172 -35.32 -8.35 13.05
N GLN A 173 -35.38 -7.63 11.95
CA GLN A 173 -34.23 -6.95 11.38
C GLN A 173 -34.15 -5.56 11.99
N ASP A 174 -33.39 -5.39 13.07
CA ASP A 174 -33.14 -4.08 13.72
C ASP A 174 -32.52 -3.12 12.70
N THR A 175 -33.41 -2.36 12.03
CA THR A 175 -33.06 -1.54 10.88
C THR A 175 -32.85 -0.08 11.30
N LEU A 176 -31.75 0.49 10.85
CA LEU A 176 -31.44 1.91 11.06
C LEU A 176 -32.00 2.75 9.91
N PHE A 177 -33.13 3.39 10.12
CA PHE A 177 -33.73 4.33 9.17
C PHE A 177 -33.12 5.71 9.27
N ILE A 178 -32.99 6.39 8.12
CA ILE A 178 -32.57 7.79 8.11
C ILE A 178 -33.73 8.66 8.66
N ALA A 179 -33.43 9.52 9.61
CA ALA A 179 -34.44 10.37 10.26
C ALA A 179 -35.10 11.38 9.29
N GLY A 180 -36.30 11.84 9.66
CA GLY A 180 -37.01 12.91 8.91
C GLY A 180 -37.69 12.42 7.64
N GLN A 181 -37.99 11.11 7.53
CA GLN A 181 -38.65 10.53 6.36
C GLN A 181 -40.02 9.90 6.66
N GLU A 182 -40.58 10.19 7.80
CA GLU A 182 -41.84 9.62 8.28
C GLU A 182 -43.02 9.93 7.36
N SER A 183 -42.97 11.06 6.62
CA SER A 183 -43.99 11.45 5.63
C SER A 183 -43.89 10.72 4.30
N LYS A 184 -42.76 10.03 4.01
CA LYS A 184 -42.62 9.27 2.77
C LYS A 184 -43.35 7.93 2.84
N PRO A 185 -43.82 7.40 1.68
CA PRO A 185 -44.29 6.01 1.61
C PRO A 185 -43.22 5.07 2.16
N PRO A 186 -43.58 4.01 2.88
CA PRO A 186 -42.61 3.06 3.44
C PRO A 186 -41.54 2.61 2.45
N ARG A 187 -41.93 2.22 1.24
CA ARG A 187 -41.02 1.73 0.19
C ARG A 187 -39.92 2.73 -0.24
N ASP A 188 -40.18 4.05 -0.06
CA ASP A 188 -39.26 5.13 -0.48
C ASP A 188 -38.42 5.65 0.68
N ARG A 189 -38.57 5.12 1.89
CA ARG A 189 -37.80 5.51 3.05
C ARG A 189 -36.36 4.98 2.90
N LEU A 190 -35.40 5.83 3.22
CA LEU A 190 -33.99 5.47 3.21
C LEU A 190 -33.60 4.83 4.55
N LEU A 191 -32.74 3.85 4.44
CA LEU A 191 -32.20 3.10 5.58
C LEU A 191 -30.73 2.73 5.29
N LEU A 192 -30.00 2.36 6.32
CA LEU A 192 -28.73 1.66 6.18
C LEU A 192 -29.02 0.17 5.92
N ARG A 193 -28.51 -0.37 4.82
CA ARG A 193 -28.80 -1.74 4.40
C ARG A 193 -28.45 -2.76 5.48
N THR A 194 -29.32 -3.70 5.73
CA THR A 194 -29.16 -4.75 6.75
C THR A 194 -28.47 -6.01 6.21
N HIS A 195 -28.37 -6.11 4.91
CA HIS A 195 -27.70 -7.18 4.14
C HIS A 195 -27.29 -6.65 2.76
N THR A 196 -26.54 -7.43 1.99
CA THR A 196 -26.09 -7.01 0.66
C THR A 196 -27.02 -7.46 -0.47
N SER A 197 -28.16 -8.12 -0.17
CA SER A 197 -29.17 -8.55 -1.14
C SER A 197 -29.75 -7.45 -2.04
N PRO A 198 -29.86 -6.17 -1.62
CA PRO A 198 -30.25 -5.08 -2.52
C PRO A 198 -29.41 -5.00 -3.79
N VAL A 199 -28.13 -5.34 -3.70
CA VAL A 199 -27.21 -5.37 -4.87
C VAL A 199 -27.65 -6.44 -5.86
N GLN A 200 -28.12 -7.58 -5.38
CA GLN A 200 -28.63 -8.67 -6.23
C GLN A 200 -29.84 -8.21 -7.05
N ILE A 201 -30.81 -7.51 -6.43
CA ILE A 201 -31.97 -6.93 -7.12
C ILE A 201 -31.51 -5.92 -8.18
N ARG A 202 -30.63 -4.99 -7.82
CA ARG A 202 -30.08 -4.00 -8.74
C ARG A 202 -29.34 -4.63 -9.92
N THR A 203 -28.64 -5.73 -9.68
CA THR A 203 -27.92 -6.47 -10.73
C THR A 203 -28.89 -7.14 -11.68
N MET A 204 -29.92 -7.84 -11.15
CA MET A 204 -30.93 -8.48 -11.97
C MET A 204 -31.77 -7.48 -12.80
N GLN A 205 -31.99 -6.26 -12.31
CA GLN A 205 -32.64 -5.22 -13.08
C GLN A 205 -31.79 -4.70 -14.26
N LYS A 206 -30.47 -4.77 -14.17
CA LYS A 206 -29.53 -4.32 -15.22
C LYS A 206 -29.14 -5.43 -16.20
N MET A 207 -29.05 -6.65 -15.74
CA MET A 207 -28.54 -7.80 -16.50
C MET A 207 -29.68 -8.76 -16.85
N LYS A 208 -29.48 -9.57 -17.87
CA LYS A 208 -30.34 -10.73 -18.17
C LYS A 208 -29.60 -12.02 -17.84
N PRO A 209 -30.29 -13.10 -17.48
CA PRO A 209 -29.65 -14.40 -17.27
C PRO A 209 -28.82 -14.83 -18.50
N PRO A 210 -27.64 -15.48 -18.27
CA PRO A 210 -27.15 -15.98 -16.99
C PRO A 210 -26.52 -14.88 -16.11
N VAL A 211 -26.83 -14.90 -14.80
CA VAL A 211 -26.28 -14.01 -13.79
C VAL A 211 -25.54 -14.86 -12.75
N ARG A 212 -24.28 -14.54 -12.48
CA ARG A 212 -23.49 -15.14 -11.39
C ARG A 212 -22.67 -14.04 -10.75
N VAL A 213 -23.09 -13.59 -9.58
CA VAL A 213 -22.47 -12.45 -8.89
C VAL A 213 -22.26 -12.74 -7.41
N VAL A 214 -21.22 -12.12 -6.85
CA VAL A 214 -21.04 -11.97 -5.42
C VAL A 214 -21.06 -10.50 -5.05
N CYS A 215 -21.73 -10.17 -3.97
CA CYS A 215 -22.00 -8.82 -3.50
C CYS A 215 -21.34 -8.62 -2.12
N PRO A 216 -20.05 -8.27 -2.05
CA PRO A 216 -19.41 -7.96 -0.78
C PRO A 216 -19.79 -6.55 -0.32
N GLY A 217 -19.81 -6.34 0.98
CA GLY A 217 -19.99 -4.99 1.49
C GLY A 217 -20.33 -4.91 2.97
N LYS A 218 -20.28 -3.70 3.49
CA LYS A 218 -20.72 -3.35 4.83
C LYS A 218 -22.25 -3.41 4.95
N VAL A 219 -22.69 -3.87 6.09
CA VAL A 219 -24.10 -3.91 6.48
C VAL A 219 -24.26 -3.39 7.91
N HIS A 220 -25.48 -2.97 8.23
CA HIS A 220 -25.77 -2.26 9.47
C HIS A 220 -27.02 -2.88 10.12
N ARG A 221 -26.92 -3.20 11.41
CA ARG A 221 -28.02 -3.70 12.22
C ARG A 221 -27.99 -3.01 13.58
N ASN A 222 -29.14 -2.77 14.17
CA ASN A 222 -29.22 -2.18 15.50
C ASN A 222 -28.98 -3.22 16.61
N ASP A 223 -28.01 -4.10 16.40
CA ASP A 223 -27.61 -5.12 17.37
C ASP A 223 -26.81 -4.48 18.53
N ALA A 224 -26.99 -5.02 19.71
CA ALA A 224 -26.15 -4.66 20.85
C ALA A 224 -24.72 -5.18 20.62
N LEU A 225 -23.72 -4.35 20.92
CA LEU A 225 -22.32 -4.72 20.79
C LEU A 225 -21.94 -5.73 21.87
N ASP A 226 -21.55 -6.95 21.45
CA ASP A 226 -21.00 -8.00 22.32
C ASP A 226 -19.80 -8.70 21.66
N ALA A 227 -19.32 -9.81 22.23
CA ALA A 227 -18.18 -10.55 21.69
C ALA A 227 -18.46 -11.22 20.33
N THR A 228 -19.74 -11.34 19.94
CA THR A 228 -20.20 -12.07 18.75
C THR A 228 -20.99 -11.21 17.77
N HIS A 229 -21.47 -10.05 18.20
CA HIS A 229 -22.27 -9.12 17.42
C HIS A 229 -21.65 -7.73 17.37
N SER A 230 -21.78 -7.09 16.22
CA SER A 230 -21.41 -5.69 15.99
C SER A 230 -22.51 -5.02 15.16
N PRO A 231 -22.88 -3.76 15.47
CA PRO A 231 -23.86 -3.01 14.68
C PRO A 231 -23.40 -2.74 13.24
N ILE A 232 -22.10 -2.87 12.99
CA ILE A 232 -21.49 -2.73 11.67
C ILE A 232 -20.64 -3.97 11.44
N PHE A 233 -20.89 -4.68 10.33
CA PHE A 233 -20.10 -5.82 9.93
C PHE A 233 -20.10 -5.98 8.40
N HIS A 234 -19.36 -6.95 7.88
CA HIS A 234 -19.28 -7.20 6.45
C HIS A 234 -20.00 -8.50 6.09
N GLN A 235 -20.73 -8.46 4.98
CA GLN A 235 -21.30 -9.64 4.37
C GLN A 235 -20.77 -9.83 2.95
N ILE A 236 -20.76 -11.07 2.52
CA ILE A 236 -20.68 -11.43 1.11
C ILE A 236 -21.88 -12.29 0.79
N GLU A 237 -22.68 -11.87 -0.16
CA GLU A 237 -23.79 -12.63 -0.67
C GLU A 237 -23.55 -13.01 -2.12
N GLY A 238 -24.05 -14.15 -2.51
CA GLY A 238 -23.95 -14.64 -3.88
C GLY A 238 -25.32 -14.95 -4.47
N LEU A 239 -25.42 -14.71 -5.78
CA LEU A 239 -26.59 -15.01 -6.59
C LEU A 239 -26.15 -15.72 -7.87
N ALA A 240 -26.83 -16.82 -8.19
CA ALA A 240 -26.75 -17.44 -9.50
C ALA A 240 -28.16 -17.63 -10.07
N VAL A 241 -28.41 -17.09 -11.27
CA VAL A 241 -29.70 -17.25 -11.98
C VAL A 241 -29.38 -17.64 -13.42
N ASP A 242 -29.97 -18.74 -13.86
CA ASP A 242 -29.87 -19.26 -15.22
C ASP A 242 -31.06 -20.18 -15.53
N THR A 243 -31.05 -20.79 -16.70
CA THR A 243 -31.98 -21.88 -17.00
C THR A 243 -31.54 -23.14 -16.25
N ASN A 244 -32.51 -23.84 -15.62
CA ASN A 244 -32.30 -25.16 -14.98
C ASN A 244 -31.30 -25.20 -13.80
N ILE A 245 -31.11 -24.09 -13.09
CA ILE A 245 -30.36 -24.09 -11.82
C ILE A 245 -31.13 -24.91 -10.77
N THR A 246 -30.44 -25.77 -10.06
CA THR A 246 -31.00 -26.69 -9.08
C THR A 246 -30.44 -26.48 -7.68
N PHE A 247 -31.07 -27.05 -6.67
CA PHE A 247 -30.53 -27.08 -5.30
C PHE A 247 -29.22 -27.87 -5.21
N CYS A 248 -28.96 -28.80 -6.14
CA CYS A 248 -27.68 -29.51 -6.21
C CYS A 248 -26.54 -28.57 -6.64
N ASP A 249 -26.81 -27.61 -7.54
CA ASP A 249 -25.83 -26.60 -7.94
C ASP A 249 -25.47 -25.68 -6.75
N LEU A 250 -26.47 -25.28 -5.96
CA LEU A 250 -26.25 -24.54 -4.72
C LEU A 250 -25.35 -25.33 -3.75
N LYS A 251 -25.70 -26.61 -3.51
CA LYS A 251 -24.93 -27.49 -2.61
C LYS A 251 -23.49 -27.66 -3.09
N GLY A 252 -23.28 -27.90 -4.38
CA GLY A 252 -21.96 -28.07 -4.98
C GLY A 252 -21.09 -26.81 -4.88
N THR A 253 -21.70 -25.65 -5.16
CA THR A 253 -21.04 -24.34 -5.05
C THR A 253 -20.58 -24.06 -3.61
N LEU A 254 -21.46 -24.25 -2.63
CA LEU A 254 -21.14 -23.98 -1.23
C LEU A 254 -20.19 -25.01 -0.63
N ASP A 255 -20.32 -26.29 -0.97
CA ASP A 255 -19.37 -27.33 -0.52
C ASP A 255 -17.96 -27.04 -1.04
N HIS A 256 -17.83 -26.66 -2.31
CA HIS A 256 -16.55 -26.24 -2.89
C HIS A 256 -15.98 -25.02 -2.16
N ALA A 257 -16.79 -23.99 -1.95
CA ALA A 257 -16.35 -22.77 -1.28
C ALA A 257 -15.88 -23.05 0.16
N MET A 258 -16.62 -23.85 0.93
CA MET A 258 -16.23 -24.21 2.29
C MET A 258 -14.94 -25.02 2.35
N LYS A 259 -14.75 -25.94 1.43
CA LYS A 259 -13.49 -26.71 1.31
C LYS A 259 -12.31 -25.85 0.89
N ALA A 260 -12.52 -24.86 0.03
CA ALA A 260 -11.48 -23.92 -0.36
C ALA A 260 -11.05 -23.00 0.80
N MET A 261 -12.01 -22.60 1.66
CA MET A 261 -11.76 -21.70 2.79
C MET A 261 -11.17 -22.39 4.02
N PHE A 262 -11.64 -23.62 4.32
CA PHE A 262 -11.34 -24.32 5.59
C PHE A 262 -10.59 -25.64 5.41
N GLY A 263 -10.28 -26.03 4.18
CA GLY A 263 -9.56 -27.25 3.87
C GLY A 263 -10.46 -28.40 3.38
N SER A 264 -9.88 -29.30 2.59
CA SER A 264 -10.60 -30.37 1.88
C SER A 264 -11.28 -31.41 2.76
N SER A 265 -10.88 -31.51 4.04
CA SER A 265 -11.46 -32.45 5.01
C SER A 265 -12.80 -31.97 5.60
N VAL A 266 -13.13 -30.69 5.43
CA VAL A 266 -14.37 -30.11 5.95
C VAL A 266 -15.58 -30.71 5.24
N LYS A 267 -16.57 -31.10 6.03
CA LYS A 267 -17.86 -31.61 5.54
C LYS A 267 -18.92 -30.53 5.72
N THR A 268 -19.81 -30.41 4.77
CA THR A 268 -21.00 -29.53 4.82
C THR A 268 -22.26 -30.29 5.12
N ARG A 269 -23.20 -29.67 5.82
CA ARG A 269 -24.56 -30.17 5.97
C ARG A 269 -25.56 -29.03 5.88
N PHE A 270 -26.72 -29.30 5.38
CA PHE A 270 -27.81 -28.37 5.13
C PHE A 270 -28.99 -28.69 6.03
N TYR A 271 -29.48 -27.70 6.75
CA TYR A 271 -30.68 -27.77 7.56
C TYR A 271 -31.79 -26.95 6.93
N PRO A 272 -33.03 -27.45 6.89
CA PRO A 272 -34.15 -26.63 6.47
C PRO A 272 -34.27 -25.36 7.31
N SER A 273 -34.46 -24.23 6.64
CA SER A 273 -34.63 -22.91 7.24
C SER A 273 -35.70 -22.14 6.48
N PHE A 274 -35.97 -20.91 6.87
CA PHE A 274 -36.95 -20.07 6.20
C PHE A 274 -36.36 -18.65 6.01
N PHE A 275 -36.40 -18.19 4.76
CA PHE A 275 -36.14 -16.79 4.41
C PHE A 275 -37.22 -16.34 3.41
N PRO A 276 -37.77 -15.08 3.53
CA PRO A 276 -38.86 -14.63 2.65
C PRO A 276 -38.51 -14.63 1.16
N PHE A 277 -37.23 -14.51 0.81
CA PHE A 277 -36.73 -14.39 -0.55
C PHE A 277 -36.22 -15.72 -1.14
N THR A 278 -36.30 -16.82 -0.40
CA THR A 278 -35.87 -18.14 -0.90
C THR A 278 -36.82 -19.24 -0.50
N GLU A 279 -37.08 -20.20 -1.43
CA GLU A 279 -37.86 -21.40 -1.20
C GLU A 279 -37.40 -22.52 -2.18
N PRO A 280 -36.88 -23.68 -1.71
CA PRO A 280 -36.57 -23.98 -0.30
C PRO A 280 -35.35 -23.21 0.22
N SER A 281 -35.38 -22.97 1.53
CA SER A 281 -34.28 -22.32 2.25
C SER A 281 -33.54 -23.32 3.13
N ALA A 282 -32.26 -23.04 3.40
CA ALA A 282 -31.42 -23.84 4.27
C ALA A 282 -30.36 -23.01 5.01
N ASP A 283 -30.05 -23.43 6.22
CA ASP A 283 -28.81 -23.03 6.93
C ASP A 283 -27.72 -24.05 6.65
N VAL A 284 -26.50 -23.56 6.42
CA VAL A 284 -25.34 -24.39 6.14
C VAL A 284 -24.39 -24.40 7.32
N GLN A 285 -24.03 -25.60 7.71
CA GLN A 285 -23.05 -25.87 8.77
C GLN A 285 -21.87 -26.62 8.19
N ILE A 286 -20.68 -26.35 8.77
CA ILE A 286 -19.46 -27.13 8.50
C ILE A 286 -19.11 -28.01 9.70
N SER A 287 -18.42 -29.13 9.44
CA SER A 287 -17.78 -29.89 10.53
C SER A 287 -16.82 -28.98 11.28
N CYS A 288 -16.87 -29.01 12.60
CA CYS A 288 -16.07 -28.14 13.45
C CYS A 288 -14.57 -28.32 13.17
N ILE A 289 -13.90 -27.30 12.73
CA ILE A 289 -12.46 -27.27 12.39
C ILE A 289 -11.55 -27.38 13.63
N PHE A 290 -12.08 -27.08 14.83
CA PHE A 290 -11.32 -27.13 16.08
C PHE A 290 -11.28 -28.50 16.74
N CYS A 291 -12.27 -29.37 16.42
CA CYS A 291 -12.36 -30.72 16.99
C CYS A 291 -12.58 -31.80 15.92
N ASP A 292 -12.33 -31.49 14.65
CA ASP A 292 -12.51 -32.38 13.49
C ASP A 292 -13.91 -33.02 13.44
N GLY A 293 -14.93 -32.26 13.82
CA GLY A 293 -16.33 -32.71 13.85
C GLY A 293 -16.68 -33.69 15.00
N LYS A 294 -15.76 -33.93 15.93
CA LYS A 294 -15.96 -34.90 17.04
C LYS A 294 -16.84 -34.38 18.18
N GLY A 295 -17.01 -33.08 18.30
CA GLY A 295 -17.72 -32.43 19.40
C GLY A 295 -16.90 -32.38 20.71
N THR A 296 -15.77 -33.07 20.78
CA THR A 296 -14.86 -33.07 21.94
C THR A 296 -13.45 -32.73 21.52
N ARG A 297 -12.72 -32.04 22.39
CA ARG A 297 -11.31 -31.69 22.22
C ARG A 297 -10.59 -31.97 23.55
N ASP A 298 -9.49 -32.71 23.48
CA ASP A 298 -8.67 -33.07 24.67
C ASP A 298 -9.49 -33.71 25.82
N GLY A 299 -10.48 -34.55 25.48
CA GLY A 299 -11.36 -35.22 26.43
C GLY A 299 -12.48 -34.33 27.00
N ALA A 300 -12.56 -33.05 26.66
CA ALA A 300 -13.60 -32.12 27.10
C ALA A 300 -14.56 -31.72 25.95
N PRO A 301 -15.78 -31.28 26.25
CA PRO A 301 -16.69 -30.74 25.24
C PRO A 301 -16.06 -29.57 24.48
N CYS A 302 -16.10 -29.60 23.16
CA CYS A 302 -15.59 -28.52 22.32
C CYS A 302 -16.42 -27.24 22.49
N ARG A 303 -15.81 -26.17 23.00
CA ARG A 303 -16.49 -24.89 23.24
C ARG A 303 -16.96 -24.23 21.95
N ASN A 304 -16.18 -24.30 20.88
CA ASN A 304 -16.46 -23.62 19.62
C ASN A 304 -17.72 -24.14 18.93
N CYS A 305 -18.00 -25.45 19.00
CA CYS A 305 -19.20 -26.05 18.43
C CYS A 305 -20.23 -26.47 19.48
N LYS A 306 -20.03 -26.08 20.76
CA LYS A 306 -20.90 -26.44 21.88
C LYS A 306 -21.18 -27.95 21.92
N ALA A 307 -20.14 -28.77 21.74
CA ALA A 307 -20.15 -30.23 21.68
C ALA A 307 -20.95 -30.84 20.52
N SER A 308 -21.53 -30.05 19.59
CA SER A 308 -22.31 -30.55 18.46
C SER A 308 -21.49 -31.20 17.35
N GLY A 309 -20.18 -30.86 17.26
CA GLY A 309 -19.31 -31.20 16.13
C GLY A 309 -19.53 -30.36 14.87
N TRP A 310 -20.46 -29.38 14.90
CA TRP A 310 -20.85 -28.58 13.76
C TRP A 310 -20.87 -27.08 14.08
N ILE A 311 -20.54 -26.25 13.10
CA ILE A 311 -20.56 -24.78 13.21
C ILE A 311 -21.43 -24.23 12.08
N GLU A 312 -22.43 -23.44 12.43
CA GLU A 312 -23.28 -22.71 11.49
C GLU A 312 -22.54 -21.50 10.92
N LEU A 313 -22.63 -21.33 9.59
CA LEU A 313 -21.89 -20.29 8.89
C LEU A 313 -22.76 -19.34 8.08
N LEU A 314 -23.78 -19.85 7.37
CA LEU A 314 -24.49 -19.08 6.35
C LEU A 314 -25.91 -19.59 6.10
N GLY A 315 -26.76 -18.69 5.64
CA GLY A 315 -28.06 -19.00 5.09
C GLY A 315 -28.02 -19.04 3.56
N CYS A 316 -28.87 -19.91 2.96
CA CYS A 316 -28.98 -20.04 1.52
C CYS A 316 -30.36 -20.57 1.10
N GLY A 317 -30.64 -20.54 -0.19
CA GLY A 317 -31.83 -21.16 -0.74
C GLY A 317 -32.03 -20.91 -2.23
N MET A 318 -33.04 -21.54 -2.80
CA MET A 318 -33.47 -21.23 -4.16
C MET A 318 -34.25 -19.91 -4.14
N VAL A 319 -34.00 -19.04 -5.11
CA VAL A 319 -34.68 -17.74 -5.20
C VAL A 319 -36.18 -17.93 -5.36
N ASP A 320 -36.93 -17.25 -4.48
CA ASP A 320 -38.41 -17.32 -4.54
C ASP A 320 -38.91 -16.72 -5.86
N PRO A 321 -39.86 -17.36 -6.57
CA PRO A 321 -40.42 -16.86 -7.82
C PRO A 321 -40.98 -15.42 -7.75
N ASN A 322 -41.47 -14.96 -6.59
CA ASN A 322 -41.95 -13.59 -6.40
C ASN A 322 -40.85 -12.55 -6.58
N VAL A 323 -39.58 -12.87 -6.21
CA VAL A 323 -38.45 -11.98 -6.39
C VAL A 323 -38.20 -11.64 -7.86
N TYR A 324 -38.40 -12.63 -8.75
CA TYR A 324 -38.27 -12.42 -10.20
C TYR A 324 -39.28 -11.42 -10.76
N GLY A 325 -40.48 -11.33 -10.14
CA GLY A 325 -41.48 -10.33 -10.52
C GLY A 325 -41.04 -8.87 -10.34
N PHE A 326 -40.11 -8.59 -9.40
CA PHE A 326 -39.58 -7.24 -9.18
C PHE A 326 -38.44 -6.85 -10.14
N VAL A 327 -37.94 -7.81 -10.93
CA VAL A 327 -36.80 -7.61 -11.84
C VAL A 327 -37.13 -8.00 -13.30
N ASP A 328 -38.40 -8.17 -13.61
CA ASP A 328 -38.92 -8.51 -14.96
C ASP A 328 -38.31 -9.81 -15.53
N TYR A 329 -38.05 -10.80 -14.68
CA TYR A 329 -37.65 -12.14 -15.11
C TYR A 329 -38.88 -13.10 -15.15
N ASP A 330 -38.91 -13.94 -16.15
CA ASP A 330 -39.95 -14.97 -16.29
C ASP A 330 -39.59 -16.18 -15.41
N ALA A 331 -40.24 -16.29 -14.25
CA ALA A 331 -40.03 -17.38 -13.29
C ALA A 331 -40.29 -18.79 -13.86
N THR A 332 -40.95 -18.92 -15.02
CA THR A 332 -41.14 -20.19 -15.70
C THR A 332 -39.95 -20.61 -16.54
N LYS A 333 -39.05 -19.71 -16.84
CA LYS A 333 -37.88 -19.92 -17.71
C LYS A 333 -36.57 -19.94 -16.97
N VAL A 334 -36.52 -19.33 -15.79
CA VAL A 334 -35.29 -19.22 -15.00
C VAL A 334 -35.48 -19.78 -13.61
N SER A 335 -34.42 -20.30 -13.06
CA SER A 335 -34.29 -20.67 -11.66
C SER A 335 -32.93 -20.12 -11.15
N GLY A 336 -32.79 -20.05 -9.84
CA GLY A 336 -31.56 -19.54 -9.27
C GLY A 336 -31.48 -19.84 -7.78
N PHE A 337 -30.31 -19.57 -7.23
CA PHE A 337 -30.10 -19.66 -5.79
C PHE A 337 -29.36 -18.42 -5.29
N ALA A 338 -29.55 -18.16 -4.00
CA ALA A 338 -28.80 -17.14 -3.27
C ALA A 338 -28.22 -17.71 -1.97
N PHE A 339 -27.17 -17.08 -1.49
CA PHE A 339 -26.55 -17.38 -0.20
C PHE A 339 -25.95 -16.13 0.40
N GLY A 340 -25.82 -16.08 1.74
CA GLY A 340 -25.19 -14.94 2.42
C GLY A 340 -24.43 -15.36 3.67
N MET A 341 -23.22 -14.84 3.83
CA MET A 341 -22.35 -15.13 4.97
C MET A 341 -21.66 -13.90 5.52
N GLY A 342 -21.49 -13.85 6.85
CA GLY A 342 -20.76 -12.80 7.54
C GLY A 342 -19.25 -13.02 7.40
N VAL A 343 -18.51 -12.01 6.93
CA VAL A 343 -17.08 -12.10 6.71
C VAL A 343 -16.32 -12.23 8.02
N GLU A 344 -16.75 -11.47 9.06
CA GLU A 344 -16.15 -11.54 10.40
C GLU A 344 -16.31 -12.93 11.00
N ARG A 345 -17.44 -13.59 10.77
CA ARG A 345 -17.68 -14.97 11.25
C ARG A 345 -16.66 -15.94 10.67
N ILE A 346 -16.36 -15.81 9.38
CA ILE A 346 -15.33 -16.60 8.71
C ILE A 346 -13.94 -16.24 9.24
N ALA A 347 -13.64 -14.95 9.40
CA ALA A 347 -12.35 -14.49 9.93
C ALA A 347 -12.12 -14.97 11.37
N ILE A 348 -13.13 -14.87 12.25
CA ILE A 348 -13.09 -15.41 13.63
C ILE A 348 -12.68 -16.89 13.63
N LEU A 349 -13.32 -17.69 12.80
CA LEU A 349 -13.05 -19.12 12.72
C LEU A 349 -11.65 -19.41 12.15
N LYS A 350 -11.27 -18.68 11.10
CA LYS A 350 -10.02 -18.88 10.40
C LYS A 350 -8.79 -18.52 11.24
N TYR A 351 -8.88 -17.42 11.96
CA TYR A 351 -7.76 -16.88 12.73
C TYR A 351 -7.84 -17.21 14.23
N GLY A 352 -8.92 -17.84 14.68
CA GLY A 352 -9.10 -18.19 16.09
C GLY A 352 -9.28 -16.96 16.99
N VAL A 353 -9.93 -15.92 16.49
CA VAL A 353 -10.24 -14.70 17.25
C VAL A 353 -11.46 -14.97 18.15
N ASP A 354 -11.39 -14.59 19.42
CA ASP A 354 -12.46 -14.88 20.39
C ASP A 354 -13.50 -13.75 20.51
N ASP A 355 -13.15 -12.53 20.06
CA ASP A 355 -13.99 -11.35 20.21
C ASP A 355 -14.01 -10.54 18.90
N ILE A 356 -15.21 -10.36 18.33
CA ILE A 356 -15.41 -9.59 17.09
C ILE A 356 -14.97 -8.13 17.22
N GLN A 357 -15.02 -7.56 18.42
CA GLN A 357 -14.66 -6.17 18.68
C GLN A 357 -13.18 -5.88 18.36
N LEU A 358 -12.32 -6.89 18.45
CA LEU A 358 -10.89 -6.74 18.13
C LEU A 358 -10.68 -6.30 16.67
N PHE A 359 -11.57 -6.65 15.76
CA PHE A 359 -11.52 -6.19 14.36
C PHE A 359 -11.81 -4.69 14.21
N PHE A 360 -12.48 -4.06 15.17
CA PHE A 360 -12.95 -2.68 15.06
C PHE A 360 -12.25 -1.69 16.00
N GLN A 361 -11.51 -2.18 16.98
CA GLN A 361 -10.84 -1.32 17.98
C GLN A 361 -9.60 -0.59 17.46
N GLY A 362 -9.04 -1.01 16.31
CA GLY A 362 -7.84 -0.40 15.73
C GLY A 362 -6.56 -0.64 16.55
N ASP A 363 -6.51 -1.68 17.39
CA ASP A 363 -5.30 -2.03 18.14
C ASP A 363 -4.21 -2.56 17.20
N VAL A 364 -3.15 -1.77 17.04
CA VAL A 364 -2.02 -2.10 16.16
C VAL A 364 -1.37 -3.42 16.54
N ARG A 365 -1.27 -3.75 17.84
CA ARG A 365 -0.69 -5.02 18.33
C ARG A 365 -1.49 -6.25 17.89
N PHE A 366 -2.82 -6.06 17.74
CA PHE A 366 -3.69 -7.10 17.17
C PHE A 366 -3.47 -7.21 15.66
N LEU A 367 -3.45 -6.07 14.96
CA LEU A 367 -3.34 -6.05 13.49
C LEU A 367 -1.97 -6.56 13.00
N GLU A 368 -0.88 -6.28 13.72
CA GLU A 368 0.48 -6.73 13.38
C GLU A 368 0.63 -8.26 13.37
N GLN A 369 -0.27 -9.00 14.02
CA GLN A 369 -0.25 -10.47 14.02
C GLN A 369 -0.64 -11.08 12.67
N PHE A 370 -1.19 -10.29 11.74
CA PHE A 370 -1.66 -10.74 10.43
C PHE A 370 -0.77 -10.31 9.26
N GLY A 371 0.39 -9.68 9.57
CA GLY A 371 1.39 -9.19 8.62
C GLY A 371 2.32 -10.24 8.04
#